data_ead795d0bbb5878e6b25bb1df6d5dfe4
#
_entry.id   ead795d0bbb5878e6b25bb1df6d5dfe4
#
_cell.length_a   1.000
_cell.length_b   1.000
_cell.length_c   1.000
_cell.angle_alpha   90.00
_cell.angle_beta   90.00
_cell.angle_gamma   90.00
#
_symmetry.space_group_name_H-M   'P 1'
#
loop_
_entity.id
_entity.type
_entity.pdbx_description
1 polymer ?
#
loop_
_entity_poly.entity_id
_entity_poly.type
_entity_poly.pdbx_seq_one_letter_code
_entity_poly.pdbx_strand_id
1 'polypeptide(L)'
;MALTGMKNLLLRGVFCKRHAALMVISVRGKVYSNDYAPASNDMEDLSKPLAENDPRRYQKIMAAYTEHTTSVNFDPLVTYFTGVMLKKGRKHKAREVMDKTFENIKRIQLEKYHKADEAEKAKIELNPRKIFYNAVENCKPVLKLIQILKGGVAYQVPVPCKEKEQLSQSIKFIVSSCKDRERNKIPMCDKLAYELLGAANYEGRAIRKKQELHRACEANKAYSHYRW
;
A
#
# COMPACT_ATOMS: atom_id res chain seq x y z
N MET A 1 -46.45 37.49 -0.78
CA MET A 1 -44.99 37.26 -0.94
C MET A 1 -44.35 36.37 0.11
N ALA A 2 -45.08 35.81 1.08
CA ALA A 2 -44.47 34.96 2.15
C ALA A 2 -44.46 33.45 1.87
N LEU A 3 -45.19 32.96 0.90
CA LEU A 3 -45.35 31.52 0.61
C LEU A 3 -44.28 30.91 -0.32
N THR A 4 -43.60 31.75 -1.09
CA THR A 4 -42.51 31.30 -2.01
C THR A 4 -41.17 31.00 -1.29
N GLY A 5 -40.92 31.65 -0.14
CA GLY A 5 -39.72 31.41 0.66
C GLY A 5 -39.69 30.06 1.41
N MET A 6 -40.85 29.60 1.87
CA MET A 6 -40.94 28.34 2.62
C MET A 6 -40.74 27.08 1.73
N LYS A 7 -41.16 27.11 0.46
CA LYS A 7 -40.95 25.97 -0.46
C LYS A 7 -39.51 25.75 -0.79
N ASN A 8 -38.67 26.81 -0.90
CA ASN A 8 -37.26 26.70 -1.16
C ASN A 8 -36.45 26.17 0.05
N LEU A 9 -36.91 26.44 1.27
CA LEU A 9 -36.22 25.90 2.47
C LEU A 9 -36.44 24.38 2.63
N LEU A 10 -37.66 23.91 2.32
CA LEU A 10 -37.99 22.47 2.38
C LEU A 10 -37.23 21.68 1.31
N LEU A 11 -37.07 22.23 0.11
CA LEU A 11 -36.30 21.60 -0.97
C LEU A 11 -34.80 21.53 -0.63
N ARG A 12 -34.22 22.57 0.01
CA ARG A 12 -32.82 22.54 0.48
C ARG A 12 -32.61 21.49 1.56
N GLY A 13 -33.53 21.33 2.50
CA GLY A 13 -33.41 20.32 3.56
C GLY A 13 -33.53 18.89 3.05
N VAL A 14 -34.34 18.63 2.04
CA VAL A 14 -34.49 17.30 1.43
C VAL A 14 -33.29 16.94 0.58
N PHE A 15 -32.71 17.91 -0.14
CA PHE A 15 -31.54 17.70 -0.95
C PHE A 15 -30.27 17.41 -0.08
N CYS A 16 -30.14 18.14 1.03
CA CYS A 16 -29.04 17.92 1.98
C CYS A 16 -29.14 16.55 2.69
N LYS A 17 -30.36 16.11 3.06
CA LYS A 17 -30.58 14.78 3.65
C LYS A 17 -30.29 13.64 2.66
N ARG A 18 -30.65 13.80 1.37
CA ARG A 18 -30.34 12.79 0.35
C ARG A 18 -28.83 12.69 0.07
N HIS A 19 -28.11 13.80 0.02
CA HIS A 19 -26.65 13.81 -0.15
C HIS A 19 -25.93 13.21 1.08
N ALA A 20 -26.37 13.54 2.28
CA ALA A 20 -25.82 12.96 3.50
C ALA A 20 -26.09 11.44 3.58
N ALA A 21 -27.27 10.97 3.16
CA ALA A 21 -27.58 9.55 3.11
C ALA A 21 -26.74 8.80 2.05
N LEU A 22 -26.50 9.39 0.87
CA LEU A 22 -25.65 8.82 -0.16
C LEU A 22 -24.18 8.79 0.26
N MET A 23 -23.67 9.83 0.94
CA MET A 23 -22.33 9.83 1.50
C MET A 23 -22.16 8.79 2.61
N VAL A 24 -23.15 8.59 3.47
CA VAL A 24 -23.10 7.56 4.52
C VAL A 24 -23.09 6.15 3.94
N ILE A 25 -23.80 5.90 2.85
CA ILE A 25 -23.77 4.62 2.14
C ILE A 25 -22.40 4.40 1.47
N SER A 26 -21.82 5.45 0.88
CA SER A 26 -20.47 5.39 0.24
C SER A 26 -19.35 5.15 1.26
N VAL A 27 -19.46 5.70 2.47
CA VAL A 27 -18.45 5.52 3.54
C VAL A 27 -18.53 4.14 4.20
N ARG A 28 -19.71 3.51 4.21
CA ARG A 28 -19.89 2.20 4.86
C ARG A 28 -19.28 1.03 4.11
N GLY A 29 -18.90 1.13 2.85
CA GLY A 29 -18.07 0.15 2.09
C GLY A 29 -18.38 -1.34 2.22
N LYS A 30 -19.19 -1.74 3.19
CA LYS A 30 -19.64 -3.12 3.43
C LYS A 30 -21.07 -3.29 2.94
N VAL A 31 -21.19 -4.00 1.83
CA VAL A 31 -22.50 -4.43 1.28
C VAL A 31 -23.10 -5.53 2.16
N TYR A 32 -22.25 -6.27 2.88
CA TYR A 32 -22.63 -7.41 3.73
C TYR A 32 -22.59 -7.03 5.21
N SER A 33 -23.48 -7.65 6.02
CA SER A 33 -23.45 -7.51 7.47
C SER A 33 -22.21 -8.20 8.07
N ASN A 34 -21.91 -7.92 9.35
CA ASN A 34 -20.76 -8.52 10.03
C ASN A 34 -20.90 -10.04 10.24
N ASP A 35 -22.09 -10.60 10.06
CA ASP A 35 -22.39 -12.03 10.27
C ASP A 35 -21.94 -12.90 9.09
N TYR A 36 -21.56 -12.27 7.97
CA TYR A 36 -21.05 -12.99 6.81
C TYR A 36 -19.57 -13.28 6.97
N ALA A 37 -19.18 -14.53 6.75
CA ALA A 37 -17.78 -14.92 6.71
C ALA A 37 -17.09 -14.37 5.45
N PRO A 38 -15.80 -14.00 5.54
CA PRO A 38 -15.02 -13.67 4.35
C PRO A 38 -14.85 -14.90 3.46
N ALA A 39 -14.81 -14.69 2.14
CA ALA A 39 -14.48 -15.75 1.19
C ALA A 39 -13.03 -16.22 1.42
N SER A 40 -12.83 -17.55 1.57
CA SER A 40 -11.49 -18.14 1.66
C SER A 40 -10.89 -18.30 0.27
N ASN A 41 -9.62 -17.95 0.13
CA ASN A 41 -8.82 -18.12 -1.09
C ASN A 41 -7.73 -19.17 -0.91
N ASP A 42 -7.53 -19.68 0.29
CA ASP A 42 -6.46 -20.60 0.59
C ASP A 42 -6.80 -21.98 0.04
N MET A 43 -5.93 -22.51 -0.83
CA MET A 43 -6.11 -23.82 -1.45
C MET A 43 -6.15 -24.93 -0.41
N GLU A 44 -5.42 -24.78 0.68
CA GLU A 44 -5.41 -25.75 1.77
C GLU A 44 -6.76 -25.83 2.51
N ASP A 45 -7.39 -24.66 2.74
CA ASP A 45 -8.71 -24.59 3.37
C ASP A 45 -9.83 -25.10 2.46
N LEU A 46 -9.69 -24.89 1.14
CA LEU A 46 -10.65 -25.34 0.14
C LEU A 46 -10.57 -26.85 -0.13
N SER A 47 -9.39 -27.45 0.03
CA SER A 47 -9.19 -28.88 -0.21
C SER A 47 -9.61 -29.77 0.95
N LYS A 48 -9.69 -29.23 2.19
CA LYS A 48 -10.09 -29.98 3.36
C LYS A 48 -11.62 -30.08 3.47
N PRO A 49 -12.19 -31.29 3.60
CA PRO A 49 -13.61 -31.43 3.85
C PRO A 49 -13.96 -30.82 5.22
N LEU A 50 -15.05 -30.08 5.28
CA LEU A 50 -15.55 -29.49 6.52
C LEU A 50 -16.10 -30.59 7.44
N ALA A 51 -15.73 -30.54 8.73
CA ALA A 51 -16.30 -31.43 9.75
C ALA A 51 -17.80 -31.20 9.90
N GLU A 52 -18.56 -32.21 10.36
CA GLU A 52 -20.01 -32.13 10.50
C GLU A 52 -20.46 -31.00 11.42
N ASN A 53 -19.69 -30.70 12.46
CA ASN A 53 -19.97 -29.67 13.46
C ASN A 53 -19.29 -28.33 13.18
N ASP A 54 -18.73 -28.13 11.98
CA ASP A 54 -18.04 -26.88 11.65
C ASP A 54 -19.08 -25.76 11.39
N PRO A 55 -19.04 -24.66 12.18
CA PRO A 55 -19.98 -23.54 12.02
C PRO A 55 -19.91 -22.91 10.62
N ARG A 56 -18.82 -23.07 9.90
CA ARG A 56 -18.66 -22.57 8.51
C ARG A 56 -19.65 -23.21 7.52
N ARG A 57 -20.22 -24.38 7.83
CA ARG A 57 -21.25 -25.03 7.00
C ARG A 57 -22.55 -24.23 6.90
N TYR A 58 -22.88 -23.52 7.97
CA TYR A 58 -24.17 -22.81 8.10
C TYR A 58 -24.01 -21.30 8.00
N GLN A 59 -22.79 -20.79 7.99
CA GLN A 59 -22.49 -19.38 7.93
C GLN A 59 -22.59 -18.86 6.49
N LYS A 60 -23.27 -17.75 6.30
CA LYS A 60 -23.34 -17.05 5.01
C LYS A 60 -21.96 -16.52 4.65
N ILE A 61 -21.53 -16.74 3.40
CA ILE A 61 -20.22 -16.32 2.90
C ILE A 61 -20.40 -15.10 2.01
N MET A 62 -19.53 -14.10 2.18
CA MET A 62 -19.46 -12.94 1.28
C MET A 62 -18.94 -13.36 -0.08
N ALA A 63 -19.42 -12.71 -1.15
CA ALA A 63 -18.81 -12.87 -2.45
C ALA A 63 -17.33 -12.44 -2.43
N ALA A 64 -16.45 -13.21 -3.06
CA ALA A 64 -15.05 -12.87 -3.19
C ALA A 64 -14.88 -11.59 -4.03
N TYR A 65 -13.89 -10.77 -3.67
CA TYR A 65 -13.54 -9.63 -4.50
C TYR A 65 -12.97 -10.10 -5.84
N THR A 66 -13.19 -9.32 -6.90
CA THR A 66 -12.72 -9.65 -8.26
C THR A 66 -11.21 -9.91 -8.36
N GLU A 67 -10.44 -9.37 -7.43
CA GLU A 67 -8.98 -9.54 -7.39
C GLU A 67 -8.53 -10.74 -6.55
N HIS A 68 -9.45 -11.37 -5.81
CA HIS A 68 -9.17 -12.59 -5.07
C HIS A 68 -9.13 -13.77 -6.01
N THR A 69 -8.00 -14.45 -6.05
CA THR A 69 -7.80 -15.66 -6.85
C THR A 69 -7.07 -16.72 -6.00
N THR A 70 -7.34 -17.98 -6.28
CA THR A 70 -6.64 -19.13 -5.69
C THR A 70 -5.33 -19.46 -6.40
N SER A 71 -4.91 -18.63 -7.36
CA SER A 71 -3.67 -18.83 -8.09
C SER A 71 -2.45 -18.70 -7.18
N VAL A 72 -1.56 -19.67 -7.22
CA VAL A 72 -0.26 -19.67 -6.52
C VAL A 72 0.61 -18.46 -6.90
N ASN A 73 0.39 -17.92 -8.09
CA ASN A 73 1.14 -16.76 -8.59
C ASN A 73 0.57 -15.42 -8.10
N PHE A 74 -0.60 -15.43 -7.47
CA PHE A 74 -1.21 -14.21 -6.95
C PHE A 74 -0.45 -13.71 -5.72
N ASP A 75 -0.02 -12.45 -5.77
CA ASP A 75 0.70 -11.81 -4.69
C ASP A 75 -0.06 -10.53 -4.28
N PRO A 76 -0.64 -10.52 -3.06
CA PRO A 76 -1.40 -9.36 -2.58
C PRO A 76 -0.53 -8.11 -2.42
N LEU A 77 0.76 -8.26 -2.06
CA LEU A 77 1.67 -7.13 -1.92
C LEU A 77 1.99 -6.48 -3.27
N VAL A 78 2.23 -7.29 -4.31
CA VAL A 78 2.45 -6.79 -5.68
C VAL A 78 1.19 -6.09 -6.19
N THR A 79 0.02 -6.65 -5.94
CA THR A 79 -1.27 -6.05 -6.32
C THR A 79 -1.48 -4.70 -5.61
N TYR A 80 -1.18 -4.62 -4.32
CA TYR A 80 -1.26 -3.38 -3.57
C TYR A 80 -0.26 -2.33 -4.08
N PHE A 81 0.99 -2.75 -4.37
CA PHE A 81 2.02 -1.88 -4.93
C PHE A 81 1.61 -1.30 -6.28
N THR A 82 1.09 -2.15 -7.19
CA THR A 82 0.58 -1.69 -8.50
C THR A 82 -0.57 -0.70 -8.35
N GLY A 83 -1.43 -0.88 -7.34
CA GLY A 83 -2.50 0.05 -7.00
C GLY A 83 -1.99 1.44 -6.60
N VAL A 84 -0.94 1.51 -5.77
CA VAL A 84 -0.31 2.80 -5.38
C VAL A 84 0.43 3.46 -6.55
N MET A 85 1.01 2.66 -7.45
CA MET A 85 1.69 3.16 -8.64
C MET A 85 0.73 3.68 -9.70
N LEU A 86 -0.52 3.19 -9.68
CA LEU A 86 -1.56 3.47 -10.67
C LEU A 86 -1.78 4.97 -10.87
N LYS A 87 -1.93 5.40 -12.13
CA LYS A 87 -2.34 6.76 -12.52
C LYS A 87 -3.50 6.68 -13.51
N LYS A 88 -4.53 7.51 -13.30
CA LYS A 88 -5.68 7.64 -14.24
C LYS A 88 -6.34 6.30 -14.60
N GLY A 89 -6.41 5.34 -13.67
CA GLY A 89 -7.05 4.03 -13.89
C GLY A 89 -6.32 3.06 -14.84
N ARG A 90 -5.10 3.36 -15.29
CA ARG A 90 -4.37 2.55 -16.28
C ARG A 90 -3.70 1.32 -15.63
N LYS A 91 -4.51 0.38 -15.10
CA LYS A 91 -4.06 -0.80 -14.35
C LYS A 91 -3.17 -1.73 -15.17
N HIS A 92 -3.50 -1.94 -16.45
CA HIS A 92 -2.71 -2.77 -17.35
C HIS A 92 -1.26 -2.27 -17.47
N LYS A 93 -1.08 -0.96 -17.71
CA LYS A 93 0.28 -0.37 -17.80
C LYS A 93 1.05 -0.46 -16.49
N ALA A 94 0.38 -0.36 -15.34
CA ALA A 94 1.04 -0.51 -14.05
C ALA A 94 1.52 -1.95 -13.82
N ARG A 95 0.74 -2.95 -14.23
CA ARG A 95 1.16 -4.37 -14.20
C ARG A 95 2.34 -4.63 -15.13
N GLU A 96 2.25 -4.17 -16.38
CA GLU A 96 3.34 -4.30 -17.36
C GLU A 96 4.66 -3.71 -16.84
N VAL A 97 4.62 -2.53 -16.19
CA VAL A 97 5.81 -1.94 -15.57
C VAL A 97 6.37 -2.82 -14.45
N MET A 98 5.51 -3.43 -13.63
CA MET A 98 5.96 -4.34 -12.56
C MET A 98 6.59 -5.61 -13.12
N ASP A 99 5.98 -6.22 -14.14
CA ASP A 99 6.49 -7.43 -14.77
C ASP A 99 7.87 -7.18 -15.40
N LYS A 100 8.02 -6.08 -16.15
CA LYS A 100 9.32 -5.64 -16.69
C LYS A 100 10.33 -5.32 -15.59
N THR A 101 9.88 -4.78 -14.46
CA THR A 101 10.76 -4.51 -13.31
C THR A 101 11.33 -5.81 -12.74
N PHE A 102 10.50 -6.83 -12.54
CA PHE A 102 10.96 -8.13 -12.06
C PHE A 102 11.90 -8.82 -13.05
N GLU A 103 11.63 -8.70 -14.34
CA GLU A 103 12.51 -9.20 -15.40
C GLU A 103 13.90 -8.51 -15.34
N ASN A 104 13.92 -7.19 -15.22
CA ASN A 104 15.17 -6.42 -15.12
C ASN A 104 15.94 -6.73 -13.84
N ILE A 105 15.27 -6.87 -12.69
CA ILE A 105 15.92 -7.30 -11.45
C ILE A 105 16.60 -8.67 -11.65
N LYS A 106 15.89 -9.62 -12.27
CA LYS A 106 16.43 -10.94 -12.52
C LYS A 106 17.65 -10.90 -13.46
N ARG A 107 17.59 -10.10 -14.53
CA ARG A 107 18.72 -9.91 -15.45
C ARG A 107 19.95 -9.35 -14.73
N ILE A 108 19.78 -8.29 -13.95
CA ILE A 108 20.86 -7.66 -13.19
C ILE A 108 21.49 -8.64 -12.18
N GLN A 109 20.64 -9.40 -11.47
CA GLN A 109 21.14 -10.36 -10.49
C GLN A 109 21.86 -11.55 -11.15
N LEU A 110 21.40 -12.02 -12.30
CA LEU A 110 22.09 -13.05 -13.06
C LEU A 110 23.45 -12.58 -13.57
N GLU A 111 23.55 -11.35 -14.06
CA GLU A 111 24.84 -10.76 -14.45
C GLU A 111 25.82 -10.69 -13.28
N LYS A 112 25.34 -10.27 -12.10
CA LYS A 112 26.15 -10.26 -10.88
C LYS A 112 26.58 -11.67 -10.48
N TYR A 113 25.66 -12.63 -10.53
CA TYR A 113 25.94 -14.02 -10.17
C TYR A 113 27.02 -14.65 -11.06
N HIS A 114 26.97 -14.38 -12.39
CA HIS A 114 27.97 -14.91 -13.32
C HIS A 114 29.35 -14.26 -13.17
N LYS A 115 29.42 -13.02 -12.68
CA LYS A 115 30.67 -12.29 -12.44
C LYS A 115 31.29 -12.54 -11.06
N ALA A 116 30.52 -13.08 -10.13
CA ALA A 116 30.90 -13.29 -8.74
C ALA A 116 31.67 -14.60 -8.54
N ASP A 117 32.58 -14.62 -7.57
CA ASP A 117 33.25 -15.81 -7.09
C ASP A 117 32.32 -16.77 -6.37
N GLU A 118 32.71 -18.05 -6.21
CA GLU A 118 31.84 -19.08 -5.60
C GLU A 118 31.41 -18.72 -4.18
N ALA A 119 32.25 -18.08 -3.40
CA ALA A 119 31.90 -17.62 -2.04
C ALA A 119 30.87 -16.51 -2.02
N GLU A 120 30.84 -15.66 -3.05
CA GLU A 120 29.88 -14.56 -3.18
C GLU A 120 28.54 -15.01 -3.82
N LYS A 121 28.57 -16.02 -4.69
CA LYS A 121 27.38 -16.60 -5.31
C LYS A 121 26.34 -17.03 -4.29
N ALA A 122 26.75 -17.58 -3.17
CA ALA A 122 25.85 -18.00 -2.08
C ALA A 122 25.10 -16.82 -1.41
N LYS A 123 25.63 -15.60 -1.51
CA LYS A 123 25.02 -14.39 -0.91
C LYS A 123 24.07 -13.66 -1.85
N ILE A 124 24.12 -13.99 -3.14
CA ILE A 124 23.32 -13.29 -4.16
C ILE A 124 21.91 -13.90 -4.23
N GLU A 125 20.89 -13.15 -3.84
CA GLU A 125 19.50 -13.56 -3.99
C GLU A 125 19.05 -13.41 -5.45
N LEU A 126 18.63 -14.51 -6.07
CA LEU A 126 18.18 -14.54 -7.47
C LEU A 126 16.67 -14.37 -7.63
N ASN A 127 15.90 -14.56 -6.54
CA ASN A 127 14.46 -14.46 -6.60
C ASN A 127 14.00 -12.98 -6.54
N PRO A 128 13.44 -12.41 -7.62
CA PRO A 128 13.04 -11.01 -7.65
C PRO A 128 11.91 -10.69 -6.67
N ARG A 129 11.05 -11.67 -6.35
CA ARG A 129 9.99 -11.47 -5.35
C ARG A 129 10.56 -11.30 -3.95
N LYS A 130 11.53 -12.13 -3.54
CA LYS A 130 12.20 -11.97 -2.23
C LYS A 130 12.89 -10.62 -2.11
N ILE A 131 13.59 -10.19 -3.15
CA ILE A 131 14.23 -8.86 -3.20
C ILE A 131 13.18 -7.76 -3.03
N PHE A 132 12.04 -7.87 -3.70
CA PHE A 132 10.93 -6.93 -3.58
C PHE A 132 10.37 -6.89 -2.15
N TYR A 133 10.14 -8.05 -1.51
CA TYR A 133 9.69 -8.10 -0.11
C TYR A 133 10.69 -7.46 0.83
N ASN A 134 11.96 -7.79 0.71
CA ASN A 134 13.03 -7.22 1.53
C ASN A 134 13.13 -5.69 1.33
N ALA A 135 13.04 -5.20 0.11
CA ALA A 135 13.05 -3.77 -0.19
C ALA A 135 11.90 -3.02 0.48
N VAL A 136 10.68 -3.57 0.40
CA VAL A 136 9.50 -2.97 1.04
C VAL A 136 9.65 -2.98 2.56
N GLU A 137 10.12 -4.08 3.15
CA GLU A 137 10.34 -4.21 4.60
C GLU A 137 11.38 -3.20 5.10
N ASN A 138 12.52 -3.11 4.43
CA ASN A 138 13.58 -2.17 4.76
C ASN A 138 13.14 -0.71 4.68
N CYS A 139 12.17 -0.39 3.82
CA CYS A 139 11.63 0.97 3.66
C CYS A 139 10.53 1.32 4.67
N LYS A 140 10.01 0.38 5.48
CA LYS A 140 8.95 0.67 6.46
C LYS A 140 9.43 1.66 7.53
N PRO A 141 8.74 2.81 7.72
CA PRO A 141 9.05 3.74 8.79
C PRO A 141 8.36 3.30 10.09
N VAL A 142 9.03 3.46 11.22
CA VAL A 142 8.45 3.19 12.56
C VAL A 142 7.59 4.37 13.02
N LEU A 143 8.00 5.59 12.70
CA LEU A 143 7.37 6.84 13.12
C LEU A 143 6.88 7.65 11.93
N LYS A 144 5.83 8.43 12.16
CA LYS A 144 5.34 9.46 11.23
C LYS A 144 5.11 10.77 11.97
N LEU A 145 5.14 11.89 11.25
CA LEU A 145 4.77 13.19 11.77
C LEU A 145 3.29 13.47 11.48
N ILE A 146 2.57 13.90 12.50
CA ILE A 146 1.19 14.38 12.39
C ILE A 146 1.18 15.84 12.83
N GLN A 147 0.50 16.68 12.06
CA GLN A 147 0.29 18.08 12.39
C GLN A 147 -0.91 18.20 13.33
N ILE A 148 -0.67 18.76 14.52
CA ILE A 148 -1.68 19.02 15.55
C ILE A 148 -1.74 20.51 15.81
N LEU A 149 -2.93 21.09 15.75
CA LEU A 149 -3.18 22.48 16.10
C LEU A 149 -3.43 22.60 17.61
N LYS A 150 -2.63 23.39 18.29
CA LYS A 150 -2.81 23.67 19.72
C LYS A 150 -2.58 25.17 19.97
N GLY A 151 -3.60 25.85 20.50
CA GLY A 151 -3.52 27.30 20.73
C GLY A 151 -3.32 28.14 19.46
N GLY A 152 -3.84 27.67 18.28
CA GLY A 152 -3.65 28.36 16.99
C GLY A 152 -2.31 28.08 16.30
N VAL A 153 -1.37 27.39 16.95
CA VAL A 153 -0.06 27.03 16.38
C VAL A 153 -0.06 25.57 15.94
N ALA A 154 0.48 25.30 14.76
CA ALA A 154 0.61 23.95 14.21
C ALA A 154 1.92 23.30 14.65
N TYR A 155 1.84 22.22 15.42
CA TYR A 155 2.99 21.45 15.87
C TYR A 155 3.10 20.14 15.10
N GLN A 156 4.32 19.78 14.73
CA GLN A 156 4.64 18.48 14.11
C GLN A 156 4.92 17.46 15.20
N VAL A 157 3.99 16.52 15.41
CA VAL A 157 4.07 15.56 16.52
C VAL A 157 4.46 14.18 15.99
N PRO A 158 5.54 13.55 16.50
CA PRO A 158 5.93 12.20 16.10
C PRO A 158 4.99 11.16 16.75
N VAL A 159 4.39 10.31 15.90
CA VAL A 159 3.43 9.26 16.30
C VAL A 159 3.87 7.92 15.71
N PRO A 160 3.73 6.78 16.43
CA PRO A 160 4.03 5.47 15.87
C PRO A 160 3.09 5.14 14.73
N CYS A 161 3.64 4.51 13.68
CA CYS A 161 2.88 4.04 12.52
C CYS A 161 2.24 2.68 12.80
N LYS A 162 0.99 2.49 12.40
CA LYS A 162 0.35 1.18 12.32
C LYS A 162 0.94 0.39 11.13
N GLU A 163 0.92 -0.94 11.17
CA GLU A 163 1.50 -1.80 10.11
C GLU A 163 0.99 -1.46 8.70
N LYS A 164 -0.33 -1.25 8.53
CA LYS A 164 -0.92 -0.84 7.25
C LYS A 164 -0.39 0.52 6.77
N GLU A 165 -0.13 1.44 7.68
CA GLU A 165 0.43 2.76 7.36
C GLU A 165 1.92 2.65 7.02
N GLN A 166 2.69 1.82 7.74
CA GLN A 166 4.09 1.54 7.45
C GLN A 166 4.24 1.00 6.04
N LEU A 167 3.42 0.02 5.67
CA LEU A 167 3.39 -0.56 4.34
C LEU A 167 3.03 0.47 3.26
N SER A 168 2.00 1.27 3.50
CA SER A 168 1.60 2.33 2.56
C SER A 168 2.68 3.38 2.36
N GLN A 169 3.37 3.78 3.43
CA GLN A 169 4.44 4.77 3.38
C GLN A 169 5.70 4.21 2.69
N SER A 170 6.10 2.97 2.97
CA SER A 170 7.25 2.34 2.32
C SER A 170 7.07 2.31 0.80
N ILE A 171 5.89 1.89 0.32
CA ILE A 171 5.57 1.87 -1.11
C ILE A 171 5.58 3.29 -1.70
N LYS A 172 5.02 4.27 -0.99
CA LYS A 172 5.05 5.68 -1.44
C LYS A 172 6.48 6.21 -1.55
N PHE A 173 7.38 5.87 -0.63
CA PHE A 173 8.80 6.26 -0.72
C PHE A 173 9.44 5.69 -1.97
N ILE A 174 9.31 4.39 -2.23
CA ILE A 174 9.87 3.74 -3.42
C ILE A 174 9.30 4.37 -4.70
N VAL A 175 7.97 4.47 -4.81
CA VAL A 175 7.32 5.01 -6.01
C VAL A 175 7.67 6.49 -6.22
N SER A 176 7.76 7.31 -5.16
CA SER A 176 8.14 8.72 -5.27
C SER A 176 9.59 8.88 -5.70
N SER A 177 10.50 8.04 -5.21
CA SER A 177 11.91 8.06 -5.62
C SER A 177 12.09 7.77 -7.11
N CYS A 178 11.27 6.86 -7.66
CA CYS A 178 11.30 6.54 -9.09
C CYS A 178 10.61 7.61 -9.97
N LYS A 179 9.67 8.39 -9.40
CA LYS A 179 8.96 9.46 -10.14
C LYS A 179 9.76 10.74 -10.27
N ASP A 180 10.81 10.92 -9.49
CA ASP A 180 11.66 12.11 -9.58
C ASP A 180 12.22 12.23 -11.00
N ARG A 181 11.94 13.38 -11.62
CA ARG A 181 12.32 13.67 -13.01
C ARG A 181 13.80 14.02 -13.06
N GLU A 182 14.64 13.03 -13.08
CA GLU A 182 16.00 13.25 -13.55
C GLU A 182 15.98 13.43 -15.07
N ARG A 183 16.88 14.26 -15.56
CA ARG A 183 17.04 14.59 -16.99
C ARG A 183 17.26 13.37 -17.90
N ASN A 184 17.53 12.21 -17.34
CA ASN A 184 17.77 10.97 -18.08
C ASN A 184 16.44 10.35 -18.51
N LYS A 185 16.32 10.03 -19.79
CA LYS A 185 15.18 9.36 -20.44
C LYS A 185 15.04 7.87 -20.05
N ILE A 186 15.46 7.49 -18.84
CA ILE A 186 15.40 6.09 -18.36
C ILE A 186 13.95 5.72 -18.08
N PRO A 187 13.45 4.59 -18.59
CA PRO A 187 12.08 4.14 -18.33
C PRO A 187 11.86 3.83 -16.85
N MET A 188 10.60 3.89 -16.41
CA MET A 188 10.26 3.71 -14.99
C MET A 188 10.57 2.30 -14.49
N CYS A 189 10.48 1.28 -15.34
CA CYS A 189 10.78 -0.10 -14.98
C CYS A 189 12.24 -0.28 -14.54
N ASP A 190 13.18 0.38 -15.23
CA ASP A 190 14.60 0.30 -14.90
C ASP A 190 14.93 1.06 -13.62
N LYS A 191 14.38 2.29 -13.49
CA LYS A 191 14.54 3.08 -12.25
C LYS A 191 14.01 2.32 -11.03
N LEU A 192 12.86 1.67 -11.18
CA LEU A 192 12.24 0.90 -10.12
C LEU A 192 13.08 -0.34 -9.79
N ALA A 193 13.66 -1.02 -10.78
CA ALA A 193 14.54 -2.17 -10.55
C ALA A 193 15.79 -1.77 -9.76
N TYR A 194 16.47 -0.70 -10.14
CA TYR A 194 17.64 -0.20 -9.40
C TYR A 194 17.29 0.26 -7.98
N GLU A 195 16.17 0.97 -7.81
CA GLU A 195 15.74 1.43 -6.49
C GLU A 195 15.36 0.27 -5.56
N LEU A 196 14.69 -0.78 -6.07
CA LEU A 196 14.36 -1.97 -5.29
C LEU A 196 15.61 -2.75 -4.89
N LEU A 197 16.58 -2.89 -5.80
CA LEU A 197 17.86 -3.53 -5.48
C LEU A 197 18.65 -2.74 -4.43
N GLY A 198 18.71 -1.41 -4.56
CA GLY A 198 19.34 -0.56 -3.55
C GLY A 198 18.61 -0.64 -2.21
N ALA A 199 17.28 -0.55 -2.20
CA ALA A 199 16.48 -0.63 -0.99
C ALA A 199 16.61 -1.99 -0.27
N ALA A 200 16.76 -3.10 -1.01
CA ALA A 200 17.02 -4.41 -0.43
C ALA A 200 18.37 -4.44 0.33
N ASN A 201 19.37 -3.68 -0.13
CA ASN A 201 20.68 -3.54 0.50
C ASN A 201 20.78 -2.36 1.47
N TYR A 202 19.65 -1.77 1.91
CA TYR A 202 19.61 -0.55 2.74
C TYR A 202 20.21 0.70 2.10
N GLU A 203 20.26 0.77 0.79
CA GLU A 203 20.76 1.88 0.00
C GLU A 203 19.63 2.54 -0.81
N GLY A 204 19.92 3.62 -1.50
CA GLY A 204 18.99 4.27 -2.42
C GLY A 204 18.21 5.44 -1.82
N ARG A 205 17.40 6.05 -2.66
CA ARG A 205 16.64 7.28 -2.32
C ARG A 205 15.44 7.00 -1.42
N ALA A 206 14.81 5.83 -1.55
CA ALA A 206 13.69 5.44 -0.70
C ALA A 206 14.13 5.32 0.76
N ILE A 207 15.29 4.71 1.00
CA ILE A 207 15.89 4.60 2.33
C ILE A 207 16.27 5.98 2.87
N ARG A 208 16.82 6.86 2.04
CA ARG A 208 17.11 8.25 2.47
C ARG A 208 15.86 8.98 2.91
N LYS A 209 14.74 8.87 2.18
CA LYS A 209 13.44 9.45 2.57
C LYS A 209 12.93 8.90 3.92
N LYS A 210 13.11 7.60 4.17
CA LYS A 210 12.82 7.00 5.48
C LYS A 210 13.70 7.63 6.58
N GLN A 211 15.01 7.75 6.34
CA GLN A 211 15.95 8.33 7.30
C GLN A 211 15.67 9.81 7.55
N GLU A 212 15.34 10.58 6.52
CA GLU A 212 14.91 11.99 6.64
C GLU A 212 13.66 12.13 7.49
N LEU A 213 12.66 11.26 7.28
CA LEU A 213 11.46 11.23 8.12
C LEU A 213 11.80 10.93 9.58
N HIS A 214 12.65 9.93 9.85
CA HIS A 214 13.06 9.59 11.21
C HIS A 214 13.86 10.71 11.87
N ARG A 215 14.76 11.38 11.14
CA ARG A 215 15.50 12.56 11.60
C ARG A 215 14.56 13.71 11.93
N ALA A 216 13.55 13.96 11.09
CA ALA A 216 12.54 14.97 11.36
C ALA A 216 11.69 14.61 12.60
N CYS A 217 11.37 13.33 12.81
CA CYS A 217 10.69 12.86 14.03
C CYS A 217 11.54 13.07 15.29
N GLU A 218 12.84 12.83 15.20
CA GLU A 218 13.79 13.04 16.30
C GLU A 218 13.93 14.53 16.66
N ALA A 219 14.04 15.40 15.66
CA ALA A 219 14.07 16.85 15.88
C ALA A 219 12.80 17.38 16.59
N ASN A 220 11.65 16.77 16.31
CA ASN A 220 10.36 17.15 16.90
C ASN A 220 9.97 16.32 18.15
N LYS A 221 10.90 15.56 18.72
CA LYS A 221 10.59 14.67 19.85
C LYS A 221 10.06 15.42 21.08
N ALA A 222 10.44 16.68 21.26
CA ALA A 222 9.95 17.53 22.35
C ALA A 222 8.41 17.69 22.36
N TYR A 223 7.77 17.59 21.20
CA TYR A 223 6.32 17.72 21.05
C TYR A 223 5.56 16.38 21.19
N SER A 224 6.24 15.31 21.57
CA SER A 224 5.64 13.97 21.69
C SER A 224 4.50 13.90 22.71
N HIS A 225 4.51 14.76 23.76
CA HIS A 225 3.47 14.86 24.77
C HIS A 225 2.15 15.47 24.24
N TYR A 226 2.13 16.04 23.02
CA TYR A 226 0.91 16.57 22.41
C TYR A 226 0.08 15.49 21.67
N ARG A 227 0.43 14.21 21.80
CA ARG A 227 -0.34 13.10 21.19
C ARG A 227 -1.74 12.94 21.77
N TRP A 228 -1.91 13.31 23.05
CA TRP A 228 -3.13 13.23 23.84
C TRP A 228 -3.54 14.58 24.40
#